data_94cc632b0b9fac31b20f6e8d7648b679
#
_entry.id   94cc632b0b9fac31b20f6e8d7648b679
#
_cell.length_a   1.000
_cell.length_b   1.000
_cell.length_c   1.000
_cell.angle_alpha   90.00
_cell.angle_beta   90.00
_cell.angle_gamma   90.00
#
_symmetry.space_group_name_H-M   'P 1'
#
loop_
_entity.id
_entity.type
_entity.pdbx_description
1 polymer ?
#
loop_
_entity_poly.entity_id
_entity_poly.type
_entity_poly.pdbx_seq_one_letter_code
_entity_poly.pdbx_strand_id
1 'polypeptide(L)'
;MNAPERDTLISAEENREMFDRIAKNYDVANRAISMGMDKGWRKKTVQLLKPFRGGRYLDIGTGTGDLVFEIIDQSANVLIDGIDPSEQMLAIAKDKAQKRKLGDSVSFFPADALDLPMESDTYDGIVSGFCFRNIERRQRALEEMRRVLKPGGMLVILEATYPDKAWVRAGYKMYRPLVPMIGKILGGGSAYKYLMDSIEDFPRPDTVTDMFSAAGFSTVQYKPMTMGTVCIFSGKK
;
A
#
# COMPACT_ATOMS: atom_id res chain seq x y z
N MET A 1 -2.46 -10.59 -24.45
CA MET A 1 -3.18 -9.35 -24.82
C MET A 1 -3.36 -8.57 -23.53
N ASN A 2 -2.57 -7.48 -23.35
CA ASN A 2 -2.70 -6.61 -22.17
C ASN A 2 -4.09 -5.95 -22.25
N ALA A 3 -4.89 -6.13 -21.20
CA ALA A 3 -6.11 -5.34 -21.07
C ALA A 3 -5.71 -3.85 -21.07
N PRO A 4 -6.44 -2.98 -21.78
CA PRO A 4 -6.11 -1.57 -21.78
C PRO A 4 -6.16 -1.04 -20.36
N GLU A 5 -5.08 -0.43 -19.88
CA GLU A 5 -5.08 0.40 -18.68
C GLU A 5 -6.15 1.47 -18.91
N ARG A 6 -7.18 1.47 -18.08
CA ARG A 6 -8.28 2.43 -18.24
C ARG A 6 -7.85 3.78 -17.68
N ASP A 7 -8.24 4.83 -18.39
CA ASP A 7 -7.92 6.27 -18.16
C ASP A 7 -8.53 6.88 -16.86
N THR A 8 -8.79 6.11 -15.83
CA THR A 8 -9.37 6.61 -14.58
C THR A 8 -8.32 7.00 -13.53
N LEU A 9 -7.06 6.64 -13.76
CA LEU A 9 -5.98 7.09 -12.90
C LEU A 9 -5.70 8.57 -13.16
N ILE A 10 -5.78 9.36 -12.09
CA ILE A 10 -5.28 10.74 -12.09
C ILE A 10 -3.74 10.72 -12.19
N SER A 11 -3.15 11.78 -12.73
CA SER A 11 -1.69 11.88 -12.84
C SER A 11 -1.00 11.71 -11.47
N ALA A 12 0.28 11.32 -11.48
CA ALA A 12 1.06 11.19 -10.24
C ALA A 12 1.09 12.49 -9.42
N GLU A 13 1.11 13.66 -10.09
CA GLU A 13 1.06 14.96 -9.42
C GLU A 13 -0.31 15.23 -8.79
N GLU A 14 -1.40 15.03 -9.51
CA GLU A 14 -2.76 15.16 -8.96
C GLU A 14 -3.00 14.21 -7.79
N ASN A 15 -2.45 12.99 -7.88
CA ASN A 15 -2.52 11.99 -6.81
C ASN A 15 -1.79 12.49 -5.57
N ARG A 16 -0.54 12.97 -5.71
CA ARG A 16 0.25 13.56 -4.63
C ARG A 16 -0.50 14.73 -3.96
N GLU A 17 -0.99 15.70 -4.75
CA GLU A 17 -1.74 16.83 -4.23
C GLU A 17 -3.03 16.43 -3.51
N MET A 18 -3.71 15.41 -4.02
CA MET A 18 -4.91 14.88 -3.37
C MET A 18 -4.57 14.32 -1.98
N PHE A 19 -3.50 13.52 -1.86
CA PHE A 19 -3.05 12.98 -0.59
C PHE A 19 -2.53 14.06 0.36
N ASP A 20 -1.83 15.08 -0.13
CA ASP A 20 -1.43 16.25 0.67
C ASP A 20 -2.63 16.94 1.31
N ARG A 21 -3.72 17.15 0.56
CA ARG A 21 -4.94 17.80 1.08
C ARG A 21 -5.64 17.00 2.19
N ILE A 22 -5.64 15.69 2.12
CA ILE A 22 -6.36 14.85 3.09
C ILE A 22 -5.49 14.35 4.25
N ALA A 23 -4.18 14.60 4.21
CA ALA A 23 -3.19 14.00 5.12
C ALA A 23 -3.59 14.10 6.61
N LYS A 24 -4.06 15.28 7.06
CA LYS A 24 -4.43 15.52 8.47
C LYS A 24 -5.52 14.58 8.99
N ASN A 25 -6.48 14.22 8.15
CA ASN A 25 -7.63 13.41 8.54
C ASN A 25 -7.54 11.97 8.00
N TYR A 26 -6.45 11.63 7.31
CA TYR A 26 -6.31 10.38 6.58
C TYR A 26 -6.50 9.14 7.46
N ASP A 27 -5.83 9.08 8.61
CA ASP A 27 -5.92 7.94 9.51
C ASP A 27 -7.33 7.75 10.08
N VAL A 28 -7.97 8.86 10.47
CA VAL A 28 -9.34 8.84 11.02
C VAL A 28 -10.33 8.37 9.96
N ALA A 29 -10.20 8.88 8.75
CA ALA A 29 -11.06 8.53 7.63
C ALA A 29 -10.89 7.05 7.22
N ASN A 30 -9.66 6.57 7.10
CA ASN A 30 -9.39 5.15 6.80
C ASN A 30 -9.96 4.24 7.90
N ARG A 31 -9.82 4.64 9.16
CA ARG A 31 -10.40 3.91 10.29
C ARG A 31 -11.91 3.84 10.22
N ALA A 32 -12.57 4.95 9.89
CA ALA A 32 -14.02 5.02 9.76
C ALA A 32 -14.52 4.19 8.57
N ILE A 33 -13.88 4.34 7.40
CA ILE A 33 -14.24 3.63 6.17
C ILE A 33 -14.00 2.13 6.30
N SER A 34 -12.88 1.71 6.90
CA SER A 34 -12.59 0.29 7.13
C SER A 34 -13.34 -0.31 8.32
N MET A 35 -14.11 0.48 9.07
CA MET A 35 -14.72 0.10 10.35
C MET A 35 -13.67 -0.50 11.33
N GLY A 36 -12.43 0.03 11.28
CA GLY A 36 -11.30 -0.41 12.09
C GLY A 36 -10.61 -1.70 11.65
N MET A 37 -11.07 -2.35 10.58
CA MET A 37 -10.50 -3.61 10.08
C MET A 37 -9.10 -3.43 9.48
N ASP A 38 -8.74 -2.23 9.05
CA ASP A 38 -7.44 -1.90 8.46
C ASP A 38 -6.25 -2.29 9.35
N LYS A 39 -6.38 -2.18 10.68
CA LYS A 39 -5.34 -2.68 11.62
C LYS A 39 -5.10 -4.17 11.48
N GLY A 40 -6.18 -4.95 11.42
CA GLY A 40 -6.10 -6.40 11.26
C GLY A 40 -5.48 -6.82 9.93
N TRP A 41 -5.78 -6.06 8.85
CA TRP A 41 -5.18 -6.32 7.53
C TRP A 41 -3.68 -6.02 7.54
N ARG A 42 -3.25 -4.86 8.07
CA ARG A 42 -1.83 -4.50 8.19
C ARG A 42 -1.06 -5.50 9.05
N LYS A 43 -1.62 -5.90 10.19
CA LYS A 43 -1.02 -6.94 11.04
C LYS A 43 -0.78 -8.24 10.27
N LYS A 44 -1.75 -8.71 9.50
CA LYS A 44 -1.61 -9.93 8.68
C LYS A 44 -0.61 -9.76 7.53
N THR A 45 -0.52 -8.56 6.94
CA THR A 45 0.47 -8.23 5.92
C THR A 45 1.88 -8.39 6.47
N VAL A 46 2.15 -7.79 7.63
CA VAL A 46 3.46 -7.88 8.28
C VAL A 46 3.75 -9.30 8.79
N GLN A 47 2.73 -10.03 9.29
CA GLN A 47 2.90 -11.44 9.64
C GLN A 47 3.32 -12.31 8.43
N LEU A 48 2.85 -11.97 7.21
CA LEU A 48 3.25 -12.68 6.00
C LEU A 48 4.66 -12.28 5.56
N LEU A 49 5.07 -11.03 5.74
CA LEU A 49 6.44 -10.55 5.52
C LEU A 49 7.44 -11.30 6.40
N LYS A 50 7.04 -11.70 7.62
CA LYS A 50 7.89 -12.38 8.62
C LYS A 50 9.15 -11.59 8.94
N PRO A 51 9.05 -10.36 9.42
CA PRO A 51 10.23 -9.57 9.73
C PRO A 51 11.05 -10.23 10.83
N PHE A 52 12.38 -10.18 10.69
CA PHE A 52 13.33 -10.76 11.66
C PHE A 52 14.24 -9.68 12.25
N ARG A 53 14.79 -9.96 13.40
CA ARG A 53 15.69 -9.06 14.12
C ARG A 53 16.93 -8.73 13.29
N GLY A 54 17.22 -7.43 13.13
CA GLY A 54 18.34 -6.94 12.34
C GLY A 54 18.04 -6.84 10.83
N GLY A 55 16.82 -7.18 10.39
CA GLY A 55 16.43 -7.06 8.98
C GLY A 55 16.22 -5.61 8.57
N ARG A 56 16.38 -5.34 7.26
CA ARG A 56 16.11 -4.05 6.64
C ARG A 56 14.91 -4.12 5.70
N TYR A 57 13.96 -3.21 5.87
CA TYR A 57 12.67 -3.22 5.18
C TYR A 57 12.40 -1.89 4.47
N LEU A 58 11.59 -1.95 3.42
CA LEU A 58 11.10 -0.78 2.70
C LEU A 58 9.57 -0.79 2.70
N ASP A 59 8.96 0.35 3.04
CA ASP A 59 7.51 0.58 2.90
C ASP A 59 7.27 1.59 1.77
N ILE A 60 6.66 1.13 0.68
CA ILE A 60 6.40 1.94 -0.54
C ILE A 60 4.99 2.49 -0.50
N GLY A 61 4.87 3.81 -0.63
CA GLY A 61 3.63 4.52 -0.36
C GLY A 61 3.29 4.46 1.13
N THR A 62 4.29 4.79 1.97
CA THR A 62 4.21 4.64 3.42
C THR A 62 3.10 5.50 4.06
N GLY A 63 2.71 6.57 3.38
CA GLY A 63 1.72 7.51 3.89
C GLY A 63 2.12 8.03 5.27
N THR A 64 1.26 7.82 6.24
CA THR A 64 1.50 8.22 7.65
C THR A 64 2.28 7.18 8.46
N GLY A 65 2.86 6.14 7.83
CA GLY A 65 3.77 5.17 8.43
C GLY A 65 3.14 3.95 9.10
N ASP A 66 1.87 3.67 8.90
CA ASP A 66 1.15 2.61 9.64
C ASP A 66 1.77 1.21 9.47
N LEU A 67 2.28 0.83 8.28
CA LEU A 67 2.96 -0.46 8.08
C LEU A 67 4.35 -0.48 8.69
N VAL A 68 5.08 0.65 8.63
CA VAL A 68 6.37 0.81 9.31
C VAL A 68 6.22 0.52 10.80
N PHE A 69 5.23 1.14 11.44
CA PHE A 69 5.01 0.94 12.88
C PHE A 69 4.55 -0.49 13.20
N GLU A 70 3.77 -1.11 12.34
CA GLU A 70 3.37 -2.51 12.51
C GLU A 70 4.58 -3.46 12.39
N ILE A 71 5.56 -3.19 11.51
CA ILE A 71 6.80 -3.98 11.41
C ILE A 71 7.60 -3.86 12.71
N ILE A 72 7.75 -2.64 13.25
CA ILE A 72 8.45 -2.40 14.53
C ILE A 72 7.77 -3.12 15.69
N ASP A 73 6.44 -3.12 15.72
CA ASP A 73 5.68 -3.79 16.77
C ASP A 73 5.81 -5.33 16.72
N GLN A 74 6.14 -5.89 15.55
CA GLN A 74 6.31 -7.34 15.36
C GLN A 74 7.77 -7.81 15.41
N SER A 75 8.75 -6.93 15.23
CA SER A 75 10.19 -7.33 15.23
C SER A 75 11.08 -6.24 15.81
N ALA A 76 11.99 -6.65 16.69
CA ALA A 76 12.92 -5.73 17.33
C ALA A 76 14.18 -5.47 16.47
N ASN A 77 14.78 -4.29 16.65
CA ASN A 77 16.07 -3.91 16.03
C ASN A 77 16.04 -4.03 14.49
N VAL A 78 14.97 -3.61 13.84
CA VAL A 78 14.85 -3.53 12.39
C VAL A 78 15.22 -2.13 11.90
N LEU A 79 15.68 -2.02 10.65
CA LEU A 79 15.87 -0.76 9.94
C LEU A 79 14.78 -0.65 8.88
N ILE A 80 14.07 0.46 8.85
CA ILE A 80 12.96 0.64 7.91
C ILE A 80 13.07 1.98 7.20
N ASP A 81 13.05 1.93 5.89
CA ASP A 81 12.89 3.09 5.04
C ASP A 81 11.42 3.16 4.57
N GLY A 82 10.75 4.29 4.82
CA GLY A 82 9.40 4.58 4.32
C GLY A 82 9.46 5.65 3.25
N ILE A 83 8.91 5.37 2.08
CA ILE A 83 8.87 6.34 0.97
C ILE A 83 7.45 6.68 0.57
N ASP A 84 7.22 7.94 0.24
CA ASP A 84 5.94 8.44 -0.27
C ASP A 84 6.18 9.72 -1.07
N PRO A 85 5.47 9.98 -2.18
CA PRO A 85 5.59 11.26 -2.91
C PRO A 85 5.01 12.45 -2.13
N SER A 86 4.12 12.23 -1.15
CA SER A 86 3.47 13.28 -0.35
C SER A 86 4.34 13.69 0.84
N GLU A 87 4.89 14.90 0.81
CA GLU A 87 5.65 15.45 1.94
C GLU A 87 4.78 15.65 3.20
N GLN A 88 3.50 15.95 3.03
CA GLN A 88 2.55 16.10 4.15
C GLN A 88 2.32 14.79 4.88
N MET A 89 2.20 13.67 4.15
CA MET A 89 2.11 12.34 4.72
C MET A 89 3.38 11.98 5.47
N LEU A 90 4.55 12.21 4.85
CA LEU A 90 5.85 11.95 5.48
C LEU A 90 6.08 12.79 6.73
N ALA A 91 5.62 14.04 6.77
CA ALA A 91 5.71 14.88 7.96
C ALA A 91 4.94 14.26 9.14
N ILE A 92 3.75 13.71 8.89
CA ILE A 92 2.96 13.01 9.91
C ILE A 92 3.65 11.72 10.36
N ALA A 93 4.21 10.95 9.42
CA ALA A 93 4.96 9.73 9.73
C ALA A 93 6.17 10.03 10.62
N LYS A 94 6.94 11.08 10.29
CA LYS A 94 8.09 11.56 11.09
C LYS A 94 7.69 11.99 12.50
N ASP A 95 6.59 12.75 12.65
CA ASP A 95 6.06 13.15 13.96
C ASP A 95 5.65 11.93 14.80
N LYS A 96 4.96 10.95 14.20
CA LYS A 96 4.62 9.69 14.87
C LYS A 96 5.87 8.91 15.31
N ALA A 97 6.90 8.81 14.45
CA ALA A 97 8.15 8.13 14.78
C ALA A 97 8.91 8.82 15.93
N GLN A 98 8.95 10.15 15.92
CA GLN A 98 9.54 10.94 17.00
C GLN A 98 8.82 10.72 18.33
N LYS A 99 7.50 10.75 18.34
CA LYS A 99 6.68 10.46 19.54
C LYS A 99 6.90 9.05 20.09
N ARG A 100 7.18 8.09 19.21
CA ARG A 100 7.52 6.70 19.58
C ARG A 100 9.01 6.50 19.92
N LYS A 101 9.83 7.54 19.80
CA LYS A 101 11.29 7.54 20.10
C LYS A 101 12.04 6.48 19.28
N LEU A 102 11.73 6.35 18.00
CA LEU A 102 12.29 5.29 17.15
C LEU A 102 13.71 5.60 16.66
N GLY A 103 14.16 6.86 16.77
CA GLY A 103 15.54 7.27 16.44
C GLY A 103 15.89 6.90 14.99
N ASP A 104 17.11 6.35 14.81
CA ASP A 104 17.66 5.97 13.52
C ASP A 104 17.11 4.65 12.96
N SER A 105 16.17 4.00 13.66
CA SER A 105 15.55 2.76 13.19
C SER A 105 14.62 2.98 12.01
N VAL A 106 14.17 4.22 11.78
CA VAL A 106 13.22 4.56 10.74
C VAL A 106 13.62 5.83 10.00
N SER A 107 13.64 5.77 8.67
CA SER A 107 13.85 6.93 7.79
C SER A 107 12.63 7.15 6.92
N PHE A 108 12.23 8.41 6.73
CA PHE A 108 11.13 8.77 5.83
C PHE A 108 11.60 9.84 4.84
N PHE A 109 11.46 9.59 3.54
CA PHE A 109 11.87 10.52 2.49
C PHE A 109 11.03 10.38 1.21
N PRO A 110 10.93 11.45 0.41
CA PRO A 110 10.20 11.39 -0.86
C PRO A 110 10.94 10.55 -1.88
N ALA A 111 10.22 9.64 -2.56
CA ALA A 111 10.73 8.89 -3.70
C ALA A 111 9.60 8.36 -4.58
N ASP A 112 9.92 8.06 -5.84
CA ASP A 112 9.03 7.44 -6.82
C ASP A 112 9.25 5.93 -6.84
N ALA A 113 8.17 5.16 -6.76
CA ALA A 113 8.19 3.69 -6.88
C ALA A 113 8.67 3.20 -8.27
N LEU A 114 8.65 4.07 -9.28
CA LEU A 114 9.09 3.77 -10.65
C LEU A 114 10.61 3.93 -10.86
N ASP A 115 11.29 4.62 -9.94
CA ASP A 115 12.74 4.86 -9.97
C ASP A 115 13.26 4.99 -8.53
N LEU A 116 13.48 3.84 -7.90
CA LEU A 116 13.87 3.79 -6.50
C LEU A 116 15.35 4.20 -6.32
N PRO A 117 15.66 5.22 -5.48
CA PRO A 117 17.02 5.74 -5.30
C PRO A 117 17.90 4.83 -4.43
N MET A 118 17.57 3.55 -4.32
CA MET A 118 18.29 2.56 -3.53
C MET A 118 19.04 1.60 -4.44
N GLU A 119 20.17 1.08 -3.92
CA GLU A 119 20.95 0.06 -4.61
C GLU A 119 20.18 -1.27 -4.71
N SER A 120 20.55 -2.09 -5.68
CA SER A 120 20.04 -3.46 -5.79
C SER A 120 20.36 -4.27 -4.54
N ASP A 121 19.53 -5.26 -4.23
CA ASP A 121 19.78 -6.22 -3.16
C ASP A 121 19.97 -5.58 -1.75
N THR A 122 19.22 -4.50 -1.47
CA THR A 122 19.34 -3.74 -0.23
C THR A 122 18.43 -4.26 0.87
N TYR A 123 17.19 -4.65 0.54
CA TYR A 123 16.15 -4.94 1.53
C TYR A 123 15.87 -6.44 1.69
N ASP A 124 15.66 -6.86 2.92
CA ASP A 124 15.23 -8.23 3.25
C ASP A 124 13.75 -8.45 2.97
N GLY A 125 12.97 -7.36 2.94
CA GLY A 125 11.56 -7.40 2.57
C GLY A 125 11.00 -6.02 2.23
N ILE A 126 9.95 -6.02 1.42
CA ILE A 126 9.23 -4.81 1.00
C ILE A 126 7.75 -4.99 1.33
N VAL A 127 7.13 -3.93 1.84
CA VAL A 127 5.69 -3.82 1.98
C VAL A 127 5.15 -2.63 1.20
N SER A 128 3.86 -2.70 0.83
CA SER A 128 3.11 -1.57 0.34
C SER A 128 1.64 -1.74 0.74
N GLY A 129 1.00 -0.70 1.23
CA GLY A 129 -0.38 -0.78 1.68
C GLY A 129 -1.28 0.28 1.08
N PHE A 130 -2.28 -0.14 0.29
CA PHE A 130 -3.27 0.75 -0.33
C PHE A 130 -2.67 1.83 -1.26
N CYS A 131 -1.51 1.53 -1.86
CA CYS A 131 -0.76 2.39 -2.75
C CYS A 131 -0.70 1.84 -4.18
N PHE A 132 -0.54 0.52 -4.35
CA PHE A 132 -0.22 -0.12 -5.63
C PHE A 132 -1.26 0.15 -6.73
N ARG A 133 -2.54 0.30 -6.39
CA ARG A 133 -3.60 0.65 -7.35
C ARG A 133 -3.41 2.02 -7.99
N ASN A 134 -2.73 2.95 -7.29
CA ASN A 134 -2.49 4.32 -7.74
C ASN A 134 -1.24 4.47 -8.63
N ILE A 135 -0.45 3.41 -8.79
CA ILE A 135 0.75 3.42 -9.63
C ILE A 135 0.34 3.17 -11.08
N GLU A 136 0.64 4.09 -11.99
CA GLU A 136 0.31 3.98 -13.42
C GLU A 136 1.05 2.83 -14.09
N ARG A 137 2.38 2.77 -13.94
CA ARG A 137 3.24 1.76 -14.56
C ARG A 137 3.59 0.65 -13.56
N ARG A 138 2.58 -0.11 -13.12
CA ARG A 138 2.68 -1.15 -12.08
C ARG A 138 3.75 -2.19 -12.37
N GLN A 139 3.90 -2.60 -13.64
CA GLN A 139 4.92 -3.58 -14.04
C GLN A 139 6.33 -3.03 -13.76
N ARG A 140 6.60 -1.78 -14.12
CA ARG A 140 7.88 -1.12 -13.83
C ARG A 140 8.14 -0.99 -12.33
N ALA A 141 7.13 -0.64 -11.56
CA ALA A 141 7.24 -0.57 -10.10
C ALA A 141 7.61 -1.95 -9.50
N LEU A 142 6.98 -3.03 -9.97
CA LEU A 142 7.33 -4.39 -9.52
C LEU A 142 8.77 -4.78 -9.88
N GLU A 143 9.27 -4.36 -11.04
CA GLU A 143 10.66 -4.58 -11.43
C GLU A 143 11.64 -3.83 -10.51
N GLU A 144 11.35 -2.57 -10.17
CA GLU A 144 12.14 -1.80 -9.21
C GLU A 144 12.09 -2.40 -7.80
N MET A 145 10.90 -2.76 -7.32
CA MET A 145 10.74 -3.47 -6.05
C MET A 145 11.57 -4.75 -6.01
N ARG A 146 11.55 -5.53 -7.10
CA ARG A 146 12.37 -6.72 -7.20
C ARG A 146 13.87 -6.40 -7.25
N ARG A 147 14.27 -5.34 -7.94
CA ARG A 147 15.68 -4.92 -8.04
C ARG A 147 16.27 -4.65 -6.65
N VAL A 148 15.57 -3.88 -5.83
CA VAL A 148 16.08 -3.48 -4.50
C VAL A 148 15.91 -4.55 -3.42
N LEU A 149 15.11 -5.60 -3.65
CA LEU A 149 15.01 -6.77 -2.78
C LEU A 149 16.26 -7.64 -2.89
N LYS A 150 16.76 -8.17 -1.79
CA LYS A 150 17.79 -9.21 -1.73
C LYS A 150 17.27 -10.53 -2.32
N PRO A 151 18.15 -11.40 -2.83
CA PRO A 151 17.78 -12.76 -3.17
C PRO A 151 17.10 -13.47 -1.99
N GLY A 152 15.94 -14.07 -2.23
CA GLY A 152 15.12 -14.69 -1.18
C GLY A 152 14.24 -13.71 -0.36
N GLY A 153 14.39 -12.41 -0.57
CA GLY A 153 13.55 -11.38 0.04
C GLY A 153 12.09 -11.48 -0.44
N MET A 154 11.18 -10.95 0.37
CA MET A 154 9.74 -11.03 0.11
C MET A 154 9.14 -9.64 -0.15
N LEU A 155 8.33 -9.54 -1.21
CA LEU A 155 7.41 -8.43 -1.44
C LEU A 155 6.02 -8.82 -0.94
N VAL A 156 5.38 -7.93 -0.16
CA VAL A 156 3.99 -8.09 0.30
C VAL A 156 3.20 -6.82 0.05
N ILE A 157 2.17 -6.90 -0.77
CA ILE A 157 1.28 -5.77 -1.10
C ILE A 157 -0.10 -6.03 -0.50
N LEU A 158 -0.59 -5.08 0.29
CA LEU A 158 -1.95 -5.02 0.80
C LEU A 158 -2.76 -4.05 -0.06
N GLU A 159 -3.83 -4.50 -0.72
CA GLU A 159 -4.60 -3.61 -1.59
C GLU A 159 -6.11 -3.87 -1.53
N ALA A 160 -6.88 -2.80 -1.70
CA ALA A 160 -8.31 -2.88 -1.86
C ALA A 160 -8.66 -3.44 -3.25
N THR A 161 -9.59 -4.37 -3.28
CA THR A 161 -9.96 -5.10 -4.50
C THR A 161 -11.47 -5.11 -4.70
N TYR A 162 -11.91 -5.12 -5.95
CA TYR A 162 -13.33 -5.28 -6.26
C TYR A 162 -13.75 -6.74 -6.06
N PRO A 163 -14.77 -7.03 -5.24
CA PRO A 163 -15.10 -8.40 -4.86
C PRO A 163 -15.69 -9.23 -6.02
N ASP A 164 -15.26 -10.49 -6.12
CA ASP A 164 -15.74 -11.40 -7.18
C ASP A 164 -17.14 -11.97 -6.94
N LYS A 165 -17.49 -12.21 -5.68
CA LYS A 165 -18.78 -12.83 -5.33
C LYS A 165 -19.94 -11.87 -5.51
N ALA A 166 -20.97 -12.26 -6.27
CA ALA A 166 -22.11 -11.42 -6.62
C ALA A 166 -22.82 -10.79 -5.39
N TRP A 167 -23.01 -11.56 -4.32
CA TRP A 167 -23.66 -11.08 -3.10
C TRP A 167 -22.79 -10.07 -2.33
N VAL A 168 -21.45 -10.23 -2.37
CA VAL A 168 -20.52 -9.24 -1.79
C VAL A 168 -20.55 -7.95 -2.60
N ARG A 169 -20.58 -8.07 -3.94
CA ARG A 169 -20.73 -6.91 -4.84
C ARG A 169 -22.02 -6.13 -4.58
N ALA A 170 -23.12 -6.83 -4.28
CA ALA A 170 -24.36 -6.14 -3.90
C ALA A 170 -24.19 -5.31 -2.62
N GLY A 171 -23.57 -5.86 -1.59
CA GLY A 171 -23.23 -5.12 -0.37
C GLY A 171 -22.24 -3.97 -0.62
N TYR A 172 -21.21 -4.18 -1.45
CA TYR A 172 -20.26 -3.15 -1.86
C TYR A 172 -20.97 -1.98 -2.58
N LYS A 173 -21.89 -2.27 -3.51
CA LYS A 173 -22.68 -1.24 -4.22
C LYS A 173 -23.55 -0.41 -3.27
N MET A 174 -24.11 -1.02 -2.22
CA MET A 174 -24.84 -0.30 -1.16
C MET A 174 -23.90 0.58 -0.31
N TYR A 175 -22.70 0.09 -0.04
CA TYR A 175 -21.71 0.81 0.76
C TYR A 175 -21.02 1.94 0.00
N ARG A 176 -20.81 1.78 -1.31
CA ARG A 176 -20.08 2.72 -2.19
C ARG A 176 -20.51 4.20 -2.03
N PRO A 177 -21.79 4.59 -2.01
CA PRO A 177 -22.20 5.98 -1.89
C PRO A 177 -21.94 6.59 -0.49
N LEU A 178 -21.78 5.76 0.54
CA LEU A 178 -21.52 6.23 1.90
C LEU A 178 -20.08 6.71 2.08
N VAL A 179 -19.13 6.13 1.34
CA VAL A 179 -17.70 6.44 1.46
C VAL A 179 -17.38 7.90 1.11
N PRO A 180 -17.81 8.46 -0.05
CA PRO A 180 -17.62 9.88 -0.34
C PRO A 180 -18.36 10.81 0.63
N MET A 181 -19.50 10.38 1.19
CA MET A 181 -20.24 11.15 2.19
C MET A 181 -19.46 11.27 3.50
N ILE A 182 -18.88 10.17 3.99
CA ILE A 182 -17.94 10.17 5.13
C ILE A 182 -16.74 11.05 4.81
N GLY A 183 -16.17 10.90 3.63
CA GLY A 183 -15.05 11.69 3.16
C GLY A 183 -15.34 13.20 3.09
N LYS A 184 -16.54 13.57 2.68
CA LYS A 184 -16.97 14.99 2.64
C LYS A 184 -17.02 15.59 4.03
N ILE A 185 -17.52 14.86 5.04
CA ILE A 185 -17.53 15.29 6.44
C ILE A 185 -16.11 15.51 6.97
N LEU A 186 -15.15 14.69 6.51
CA LEU A 186 -13.74 14.75 6.91
C LEU A 186 -12.86 15.64 6.00
N GLY A 187 -13.48 16.40 5.08
CA GLY A 187 -12.78 17.39 4.24
C GLY A 187 -12.14 16.83 2.96
N GLY A 188 -12.50 15.62 2.52
CA GLY A 188 -11.86 14.95 1.37
C GLY A 188 -12.81 14.23 0.40
N GLY A 189 -14.02 14.74 0.18
CA GLY A 189 -15.05 14.03 -0.61
C GLY A 189 -14.62 13.56 -2.00
N SER A 190 -13.84 14.36 -2.75
CA SER A 190 -13.31 13.99 -4.07
C SER A 190 -12.30 12.84 -4.01
N ALA A 191 -11.43 12.85 -3.00
CA ALA A 191 -10.44 11.79 -2.78
C ALA A 191 -11.11 10.43 -2.51
N TYR A 192 -12.22 10.45 -1.78
CA TYR A 192 -12.95 9.21 -1.47
C TYR A 192 -13.85 8.73 -2.61
N LYS A 193 -14.27 9.62 -3.51
CA LYS A 193 -14.84 9.21 -4.80
C LYS A 193 -13.77 8.52 -5.64
N TYR A 194 -12.59 9.13 -5.77
CA TYR A 194 -11.45 8.51 -6.46
C TYR A 194 -11.07 7.15 -5.88
N LEU A 195 -11.08 7.01 -4.55
CA LEU A 195 -10.85 5.72 -3.88
C LEU A 195 -11.78 4.63 -4.42
N MET A 196 -13.08 4.92 -4.52
CA MET A 196 -14.04 3.92 -4.99
C MET A 196 -13.85 3.61 -6.46
N ASP A 197 -13.60 4.63 -7.29
CA ASP A 197 -13.38 4.46 -8.73
C ASP A 197 -12.08 3.67 -8.99
N SER A 198 -10.99 3.98 -8.30
CA SER A 198 -9.70 3.28 -8.42
C SER A 198 -9.75 1.80 -7.96
N ILE A 199 -10.62 1.46 -7.00
CA ILE A 199 -10.84 0.06 -6.60
C ILE A 199 -11.57 -0.73 -7.71
N GLU A 200 -12.55 -0.11 -8.37
CA GLU A 200 -13.31 -0.76 -9.45
C GLU A 200 -12.45 -1.00 -10.70
N ASP A 201 -11.48 -0.12 -10.95
CA ASP A 201 -10.56 -0.21 -12.10
C ASP A 201 -9.29 -1.03 -11.80
N PHE A 202 -9.05 -1.35 -10.54
CA PHE A 202 -7.88 -2.16 -10.16
C PHE A 202 -7.98 -3.58 -10.77
N PRO A 203 -6.88 -4.13 -11.31
CA PRO A 203 -6.87 -5.46 -11.88
C PRO A 203 -7.36 -6.54 -10.92
N ARG A 204 -7.92 -7.60 -11.48
CA ARG A 204 -8.32 -8.78 -10.70
C ARG A 204 -7.11 -9.43 -10.02
N PRO A 205 -7.29 -10.10 -8.87
CA PRO A 205 -6.18 -10.70 -8.13
C PRO A 205 -5.30 -11.62 -8.97
N ASP A 206 -5.87 -12.42 -9.87
CA ASP A 206 -5.11 -13.30 -10.75
C ASP A 206 -4.19 -12.50 -11.70
N THR A 207 -4.71 -11.40 -12.29
CA THR A 207 -3.91 -10.51 -13.14
C THR A 207 -2.76 -9.87 -12.35
N VAL A 208 -2.96 -9.49 -11.09
CA VAL A 208 -1.89 -8.96 -10.25
C VAL A 208 -0.82 -10.01 -9.99
N THR A 209 -1.19 -11.29 -9.74
CA THR A 209 -0.21 -12.36 -9.59
C THR A 209 0.56 -12.67 -10.87
N ASP A 210 -0.08 -12.53 -12.03
CA ASP A 210 0.60 -12.64 -13.33
C ASP A 210 1.62 -11.51 -13.51
N MET A 211 1.30 -10.28 -13.09
CA MET A 211 2.26 -9.16 -13.10
C MET A 211 3.47 -9.41 -12.20
N PHE A 212 3.28 -9.97 -11.00
CA PHE A 212 4.39 -10.39 -10.14
C PHE A 212 5.28 -11.41 -10.83
N SER A 213 4.67 -12.42 -11.44
CA SER A 213 5.39 -13.49 -12.16
C SER A 213 6.15 -12.93 -13.36
N ALA A 214 5.55 -12.01 -14.12
CA ALA A 214 6.19 -11.31 -15.24
C ALA A 214 7.37 -10.43 -14.81
N ALA A 215 7.31 -9.84 -13.60
CA ALA A 215 8.43 -9.11 -12.99
C ALA A 215 9.53 -10.04 -12.44
N GLY A 216 9.36 -11.37 -12.52
CA GLY A 216 10.35 -12.36 -12.11
C GLY A 216 10.28 -12.75 -10.64
N PHE A 217 9.17 -12.48 -9.93
CA PHE A 217 8.93 -13.03 -8.61
C PHE A 217 8.56 -14.51 -8.69
N SER A 218 8.99 -15.27 -7.69
CA SER A 218 8.64 -16.68 -7.48
C SER A 218 7.69 -16.84 -6.30
N THR A 219 7.08 -18.03 -6.16
CA THR A 219 6.17 -18.36 -5.05
C THR A 219 5.07 -17.30 -4.90
N VAL A 220 4.55 -16.83 -6.07
CA VAL A 220 3.55 -15.78 -6.12
C VAL A 220 2.20 -16.32 -5.64
N GLN A 221 1.56 -15.59 -4.74
CA GLN A 221 0.23 -15.95 -4.23
C GLN A 221 -0.54 -14.71 -3.79
N TYR A 222 -1.86 -14.83 -3.72
CA TYR A 222 -2.69 -13.83 -3.06
C TYR A 222 -3.60 -14.46 -2.01
N LYS A 223 -3.94 -13.68 -1.00
CA LYS A 223 -4.85 -14.06 0.08
C LYS A 223 -5.99 -13.07 0.18
N PRO A 224 -7.22 -13.45 -0.19
CA PRO A 224 -8.37 -12.58 -0.03
C PRO A 224 -8.71 -12.39 1.46
N MET A 225 -9.01 -11.15 1.81
CA MET A 225 -9.45 -10.71 3.11
C MET A 225 -10.85 -10.12 2.99
N THR A 226 -11.61 -10.10 4.09
CA THR A 226 -12.93 -9.46 4.16
C THR A 226 -13.78 -9.78 2.91
N MET A 227 -13.94 -11.07 2.66
CA MET A 227 -14.72 -11.61 1.53
C MET A 227 -14.26 -11.15 0.12
N GLY A 228 -12.98 -10.76 -0.01
CA GLY A 228 -12.38 -10.35 -1.28
C GLY A 228 -12.50 -8.86 -1.58
N THR A 229 -12.86 -8.01 -0.61
CA THR A 229 -12.79 -6.54 -0.75
C THR A 229 -11.38 -5.98 -0.51
N VAL A 230 -10.49 -6.81 0.03
CA VAL A 230 -9.07 -6.53 0.23
C VAL A 230 -8.31 -7.80 -0.06
N CYS A 231 -7.15 -7.70 -0.69
CA CYS A 231 -6.23 -8.81 -0.91
C CYS A 231 -4.82 -8.49 -0.41
N ILE A 232 -4.13 -9.52 0.05
CA ILE A 232 -2.69 -9.46 0.32
C ILE A 232 -2.01 -10.29 -0.77
N PHE A 233 -1.17 -9.66 -1.56
CA PHE A 233 -0.35 -10.28 -2.60
C PHE A 233 1.07 -10.48 -2.06
N SER A 234 1.73 -11.56 -2.43
CA SER A 234 3.11 -11.79 -2.04
C SER A 234 3.89 -12.56 -3.10
N GLY A 235 5.19 -12.29 -3.17
CA GLY A 235 6.13 -12.98 -4.05
C GLY A 235 7.55 -12.89 -3.49
N LYS A 236 8.39 -13.87 -3.82
CA LYS A 236 9.82 -13.91 -3.44
C LYS A 236 10.70 -13.56 -4.64
N LYS A 237 11.77 -12.81 -4.38
CA LYS A 237 12.86 -12.64 -5.35
C LYS A 237 13.69 -13.91 -5.49
#